data_bbbac238d1396e0291a3eca244a52631
#
_entry.id   bbbac238d1396e0291a3eca244a52631
#
_cell.length_a   1.000
_cell.length_b   1.000
_cell.length_c   1.000
_cell.angle_alpha   90.00
_cell.angle_beta   90.00
_cell.angle_gamma   90.00
#
_symmetry.space_group_name_H-M   'P 1'
#
loop_
_entity.id
_entity.type
_entity.pdbx_description
1 polymer ?
#
loop_
_entity_poly.entity_id
_entity_poly.type
_entity_poly.pdbx_seq_one_letter_code
_entity_poly.pdbx_strand_id
1 'polypeptide(L)'
;LGCFSFQNSKHITSGEGGAITGNNEDLLDRCNSFHNCGRAAGSFHGQGYFTRGSNYRMQHFQAAMLLQQLDKLVKETEVRRKNADYLSANLQQIRGVTPARLPKDSRAVWHLYPLRYDAAQFSGLPRAAFMRALRAEGVPCSGVYHEQYYDGLLNEAIESHGFQRLFSRERLKAYRDSLQELTGNQLVCSTTVGLPQNLLLGQRR
;
A
#
# COMPACT_ATOMS: atom_id res chain seq x y z
N LEU A 1 -0.99 -16.14 -5.15
CA LEU A 1 -1.34 -15.78 -3.78
C LEU A 1 -1.75 -14.32 -3.70
N GLY A 2 -2.82 -14.00 -2.94
CA GLY A 2 -3.22 -12.66 -2.53
C GLY A 2 -2.75 -12.41 -1.10
N CYS A 3 -2.11 -11.24 -0.84
CA CYS A 3 -1.67 -10.84 0.48
C CYS A 3 -2.43 -9.60 0.92
N PHE A 4 -3.03 -9.66 2.10
CA PHE A 4 -3.84 -8.59 2.67
C PHE A 4 -3.22 -8.11 3.97
N SER A 5 -3.30 -6.81 4.22
CA SER A 5 -2.87 -6.19 5.47
C SER A 5 -4.09 -5.74 6.28
N PHE A 6 -4.06 -5.96 7.58
CA PHE A 6 -5.04 -5.49 8.54
C PHE A 6 -4.47 -4.44 9.50
N GLN A 7 -3.38 -3.79 9.07
CA GLN A 7 -2.81 -2.66 9.79
C GLN A 7 -3.85 -1.52 9.92
N ASN A 8 -3.74 -0.69 10.94
CA ASN A 8 -4.77 0.27 11.36
C ASN A 8 -5.24 1.27 10.29
N SER A 9 -4.44 1.56 9.25
CA SER A 9 -4.82 2.47 8.16
C SER A 9 -5.64 1.82 7.04
N LYS A 10 -5.79 0.48 7.05
CA LYS A 10 -6.46 -0.27 5.98
C LYS A 10 -7.98 -0.13 6.04
N HIS A 11 -8.68 -0.57 4.97
CA HIS A 11 -10.14 -0.50 4.88
C HIS A 11 -10.83 -1.31 5.98
N ILE A 12 -10.27 -2.47 6.31
CA ILE A 12 -10.60 -3.24 7.50
C ILE A 12 -9.32 -3.46 8.30
N THR A 13 -9.43 -3.40 9.62
CA THR A 13 -8.26 -3.42 10.48
C THR A 13 -8.50 -4.20 11.77
N SER A 14 -7.46 -4.85 12.25
CA SER A 14 -7.36 -5.40 13.61
C SER A 14 -6.18 -4.80 14.40
N GLY A 15 -5.80 -3.56 14.05
CA GLY A 15 -4.60 -2.90 14.55
C GLY A 15 -3.38 -3.31 13.76
N GLU A 16 -3.02 -4.57 13.85
CA GLU A 16 -1.99 -5.24 13.06
C GLU A 16 -2.51 -6.61 12.61
N GLY A 17 -1.88 -7.20 11.59
CA GLY A 17 -2.22 -8.52 11.06
C GLY A 17 -2.28 -8.55 9.55
N GLY A 18 -2.61 -9.73 9.03
CA GLY A 18 -2.74 -9.95 7.59
C GLY A 18 -3.40 -11.29 7.28
N ALA A 19 -3.71 -11.48 6.01
CA ALA A 19 -4.19 -12.75 5.49
C ALA A 19 -3.52 -13.06 4.14
N ILE A 20 -3.36 -14.35 3.88
CA ILE A 20 -2.92 -14.88 2.59
C ILE A 20 -4.04 -15.74 2.02
N THR A 21 -4.41 -15.51 0.77
CA THR A 21 -5.39 -16.29 0.04
C THR A 21 -4.81 -16.82 -1.26
N GLY A 22 -5.35 -17.91 -1.77
CA GLY A 22 -4.91 -18.49 -3.03
C GLY A 22 -5.64 -19.76 -3.38
N ASN A 23 -5.34 -20.30 -4.58
CA ASN A 23 -5.94 -21.55 -5.09
C ASN A 23 -4.91 -22.69 -5.17
N ASN A 24 -3.67 -22.46 -4.77
CA ASN A 24 -2.64 -23.49 -4.72
C ASN A 24 -2.49 -23.98 -3.27
N GLU A 25 -2.98 -25.16 -2.99
CA GLU A 25 -3.01 -25.76 -1.66
C GLU A 25 -1.61 -25.96 -1.09
N ASP A 26 -0.65 -26.43 -1.89
CA ASP A 26 0.73 -26.63 -1.44
C ASP A 26 1.38 -25.34 -0.94
N LEU A 27 1.13 -24.23 -1.65
CA LEU A 27 1.62 -22.90 -1.22
C LEU A 27 0.92 -22.41 0.04
N LEU A 28 -0.39 -22.64 0.16
CA LEU A 28 -1.14 -22.25 1.36
C LEU A 28 -0.72 -23.07 2.57
N ASP A 29 -0.46 -24.37 2.42
CA ASP A 29 0.04 -25.23 3.49
C ASP A 29 1.43 -24.81 3.95
N ARG A 30 2.32 -24.41 3.02
CA ARG A 30 3.62 -23.82 3.37
C ARG A 30 3.46 -22.51 4.15
N CYS A 31 2.55 -21.62 3.72
CA CYS A 31 2.24 -20.40 4.44
C CYS A 31 1.67 -20.71 5.84
N ASN A 32 0.77 -21.67 5.94
CA ASN A 32 0.21 -22.11 7.21
C ASN A 32 1.29 -22.68 8.14
N SER A 33 2.14 -23.56 7.65
CA SER A 33 3.27 -24.06 8.42
C SER A 33 4.19 -22.93 8.90
N PHE A 34 4.56 -22.03 8.01
CA PHE A 34 5.44 -20.90 8.34
C PHE A 34 4.87 -20.00 9.43
N HIS A 35 3.60 -19.59 9.31
CA HIS A 35 2.96 -18.70 10.31
C HIS A 35 2.69 -19.40 11.65
N ASN A 36 2.67 -20.74 11.68
CA ASN A 36 2.39 -21.56 12.85
C ASN A 36 3.65 -22.23 13.40
N CYS A 37 4.74 -21.51 13.53
CA CYS A 37 6.01 -22.00 14.08
C CYS A 37 6.66 -23.14 13.27
N GLY A 38 6.33 -23.30 12.00
CA GLY A 38 6.85 -24.38 11.15
C GLY A 38 6.12 -25.71 11.28
N ARG A 39 5.05 -25.81 12.07
CA ARG A 39 4.32 -27.06 12.28
C ARG A 39 3.71 -27.59 11.00
N ALA A 40 3.65 -28.92 10.87
CA ALA A 40 2.96 -29.56 9.76
C ALA A 40 1.45 -29.18 9.76
N ALA A 41 0.91 -28.94 8.58
CA ALA A 41 -0.49 -28.58 8.37
C ALA A 41 -0.96 -29.04 6.97
N GLY A 42 -2.27 -29.25 6.82
CA GLY A 42 -2.88 -29.58 5.53
C GLY A 42 -2.37 -30.89 4.94
N SER A 43 -1.91 -30.84 3.70
CA SER A 43 -1.35 -32.01 2.97
C SER A 43 -0.08 -32.59 3.59
N PHE A 44 0.60 -31.86 4.46
CA PHE A 44 1.76 -32.32 5.21
C PHE A 44 1.31 -33.09 6.46
N HIS A 45 0.78 -34.27 6.25
CA HIS A 45 0.38 -35.15 7.35
C HIS A 45 1.59 -35.72 8.08
N GLY A 46 1.58 -35.61 9.38
CA GLY A 46 2.61 -36.17 10.24
C GLY A 46 2.89 -35.32 11.47
N GLN A 47 3.66 -35.89 12.39
CA GLN A 47 4.16 -35.14 13.54
C GLN A 47 5.48 -34.48 13.15
N GLY A 48 5.61 -33.19 13.48
CA GLY A 48 6.86 -32.49 13.31
C GLY A 48 6.74 -31.12 12.68
N TYR A 49 7.86 -30.64 12.19
CA TYR A 49 8.02 -29.32 11.60
C TYR A 49 8.38 -29.44 10.13
N PHE A 50 7.65 -28.73 9.30
CA PHE A 50 7.81 -28.78 7.84
C PHE A 50 8.72 -27.66 7.32
N THR A 51 8.64 -26.47 7.94
CA THR A 51 9.44 -25.31 7.58
C THR A 51 10.09 -24.69 8.80
N ARG A 52 11.05 -23.79 8.58
CA ARG A 52 11.40 -22.81 9.62
C ARG A 52 10.32 -21.72 9.60
N GLY A 53 9.69 -21.49 10.71
CA GLY A 53 8.61 -20.51 10.83
C GLY A 53 8.62 -19.79 12.17
N SER A 54 7.71 -18.83 12.30
CA SER A 54 7.52 -18.06 13.52
C SER A 54 6.05 -18.05 13.92
N ASN A 55 5.79 -17.55 15.13
CA ASN A 55 4.43 -17.39 15.60
C ASN A 55 3.81 -16.10 15.04
N TYR A 56 3.13 -16.22 13.91
CA TYR A 56 2.35 -15.15 13.29
C TYR A 56 0.83 -15.40 13.37
N ARG A 57 0.39 -16.22 14.29
CA ARG A 57 -1.05 -16.54 14.45
C ARG A 57 -1.85 -15.31 14.86
N MET A 58 -2.94 -15.07 14.15
CA MET A 58 -3.90 -14.02 14.49
C MET A 58 -4.55 -14.32 15.85
N GLN A 59 -4.71 -13.31 16.68
CA GLN A 59 -5.42 -13.41 17.94
C GLN A 59 -6.93 -13.51 17.71
N HIS A 60 -7.65 -14.24 18.55
CA HIS A 60 -9.10 -14.44 18.40
C HIS A 60 -9.88 -13.11 18.43
N PHE A 61 -9.50 -12.15 19.25
CA PHE A 61 -10.16 -10.84 19.29
C PHE A 61 -9.93 -10.04 17.99
N GLN A 62 -8.76 -10.17 17.36
CA GLN A 62 -8.49 -9.55 16.05
C GLN A 62 -9.40 -10.13 14.97
N ALA A 63 -9.57 -11.47 14.96
CA ALA A 63 -10.48 -12.13 14.03
C ALA A 63 -11.94 -11.69 14.25
N ALA A 64 -12.38 -11.57 15.50
CA ALA A 64 -13.73 -11.10 15.83
C ALA A 64 -13.98 -9.66 15.34
N MET A 65 -12.99 -8.75 15.49
CA MET A 65 -13.07 -7.39 14.97
C MET A 65 -13.18 -7.37 13.44
N LEU A 66 -12.40 -8.21 12.75
CA LEU A 66 -12.40 -8.27 11.29
C LEU A 66 -13.73 -8.82 10.74
N LEU A 67 -14.32 -9.83 11.36
CA LEU A 67 -15.61 -10.37 10.96
C LEU A 67 -16.68 -9.28 10.89
N GLN A 68 -16.77 -8.41 11.90
CA GLN A 68 -17.74 -7.32 11.93
C GLN A 68 -17.47 -6.25 10.85
N GLN A 69 -16.22 -6.07 10.46
CA GLN A 69 -15.86 -5.09 9.43
C GLN A 69 -16.06 -5.64 8.01
N LEU A 70 -15.92 -6.96 7.81
CA LEU A 70 -16.18 -7.62 6.53
C LEU A 70 -17.62 -7.39 6.06
N ASP A 71 -18.59 -7.40 6.95
CA ASP A 71 -20.02 -7.17 6.64
C ASP A 71 -20.27 -5.78 6.03
N LYS A 72 -19.43 -4.81 6.37
CA LYS A 72 -19.54 -3.42 5.89
C LYS A 72 -18.67 -3.15 4.66
N LEU A 73 -17.63 -3.95 4.44
CA LEU A 73 -16.56 -3.67 3.48
C LEU A 73 -17.09 -3.40 2.06
N VAL A 74 -18.00 -4.24 1.57
CA VAL A 74 -18.56 -4.11 0.21
C VAL A 74 -19.31 -2.80 0.06
N LYS A 75 -20.19 -2.48 1.01
CA LYS A 75 -20.98 -1.24 1.02
C LYS A 75 -20.09 0.00 1.09
N GLU A 76 -19.12 -0.01 1.99
CA GLU A 76 -18.20 1.11 2.16
C GLU A 76 -17.27 1.29 0.96
N THR A 77 -16.83 0.21 0.33
CA THR A 77 -16.03 0.26 -0.91
C THR A 77 -16.82 0.92 -2.03
N GLU A 78 -18.12 0.62 -2.15
CA GLU A 78 -18.98 1.25 -3.15
C GLU A 78 -19.20 2.75 -2.87
N VAL A 79 -19.32 3.15 -1.61
CA VAL A 79 -19.38 4.57 -1.21
C VAL A 79 -18.08 5.28 -1.60
N ARG A 80 -16.92 4.70 -1.26
CA ARG A 80 -15.61 5.27 -1.63
C ARG A 80 -15.50 5.44 -3.14
N ARG A 81 -15.91 4.44 -3.91
CA ARG A 81 -15.84 4.48 -5.38
C ARG A 81 -16.70 5.63 -5.94
N LYS A 82 -17.97 5.72 -5.54
CA LYS A 82 -18.88 6.80 -5.99
C LYS A 82 -18.36 8.19 -5.64
N ASN A 83 -17.80 8.34 -4.44
CA ASN A 83 -17.25 9.62 -4.01
C ASN A 83 -15.94 9.94 -4.74
N ALA A 84 -15.09 8.95 -5.02
CA ALA A 84 -13.88 9.13 -5.81
C ALA A 84 -14.20 9.50 -7.27
N ASP A 85 -15.21 8.87 -7.88
CA ASP A 85 -15.65 9.20 -9.24
C ASP A 85 -16.17 10.64 -9.30
N TYR A 86 -17.00 11.05 -8.32
CA TYR A 86 -17.50 12.43 -8.20
C TYR A 86 -16.35 13.43 -8.01
N LEU A 87 -15.43 13.14 -7.10
CA LEU A 87 -14.27 13.98 -6.83
C LEU A 87 -13.39 14.12 -8.08
N SER A 88 -13.14 13.01 -8.80
CA SER A 88 -12.37 13.02 -10.03
C SER A 88 -12.99 13.88 -11.12
N ALA A 89 -14.31 13.78 -11.32
CA ALA A 89 -15.03 14.56 -12.31
C ALA A 89 -14.95 16.07 -12.04
N ASN A 90 -14.97 16.49 -10.78
CA ASN A 90 -14.86 17.90 -10.41
C ASN A 90 -13.40 18.39 -10.44
N LEU A 91 -12.44 17.59 -9.96
CA LEU A 91 -11.03 17.99 -9.95
C LEU A 91 -10.44 18.10 -11.35
N GLN A 92 -10.92 17.32 -12.32
CA GLN A 92 -10.50 17.45 -13.72
C GLN A 92 -10.77 18.82 -14.33
N GLN A 93 -11.68 19.58 -13.76
CA GLN A 93 -11.99 20.95 -14.22
C GLN A 93 -10.99 21.98 -13.68
N ILE A 94 -10.17 21.61 -12.70
CA ILE A 94 -9.18 22.50 -12.09
C ILE A 94 -7.85 22.33 -12.81
N ARG A 95 -7.42 23.35 -13.54
CA ARG A 95 -6.13 23.35 -14.20
C ARG A 95 -5.00 23.19 -13.19
N GLY A 96 -4.10 22.24 -13.43
CA GLY A 96 -2.97 21.94 -12.52
C GLY A 96 -3.27 20.88 -11.45
N VAL A 97 -4.51 20.38 -11.39
CA VAL A 97 -4.87 19.23 -10.56
C VAL A 97 -5.32 18.08 -11.44
N THR A 98 -4.63 16.94 -11.37
CA THR A 98 -4.96 15.77 -12.22
C THR A 98 -5.22 14.56 -11.34
N PRO A 99 -6.46 14.07 -11.23
CA PRO A 99 -6.77 12.81 -10.56
C PRO A 99 -6.09 11.62 -11.22
N ALA A 100 -5.93 10.53 -10.45
CA ALA A 100 -5.39 9.30 -10.99
C ALA A 100 -6.28 8.73 -12.09
N ARG A 101 -5.67 8.33 -13.21
CA ARG A 101 -6.37 7.65 -14.29
C ARG A 101 -6.34 6.14 -14.02
N LEU A 102 -7.50 5.51 -14.03
CA LEU A 102 -7.61 4.07 -13.96
C LEU A 102 -7.52 3.44 -15.36
N PRO A 103 -6.82 2.30 -15.50
CA PRO A 103 -6.91 1.49 -16.71
C PRO A 103 -8.35 1.07 -16.99
N LYS A 104 -8.69 0.84 -18.29
CA LYS A 104 -10.06 0.61 -18.76
C LYS A 104 -10.75 -0.51 -18.00
N ASP A 105 -10.19 -1.61 -17.76
CA ASP A 105 -10.82 -2.79 -17.14
C ASP A 105 -10.42 -2.99 -15.68
N SER A 106 -10.12 -1.90 -14.97
CA SER A 106 -9.71 -1.94 -13.57
C SER A 106 -10.70 -1.23 -12.65
N ARG A 107 -10.73 -1.69 -11.39
CA ARG A 107 -11.50 -1.08 -10.31
C ARG A 107 -10.57 -0.74 -9.16
N ALA A 108 -10.57 0.52 -8.74
CA ALA A 108 -9.83 0.94 -7.57
C ALA A 108 -10.71 0.84 -6.31
N VAL A 109 -10.11 0.38 -5.22
CA VAL A 109 -10.73 0.37 -3.89
C VAL A 109 -10.32 1.57 -3.04
N TRP A 110 -9.40 2.39 -3.53
CA TRP A 110 -8.99 3.68 -2.98
C TRP A 110 -8.49 3.62 -1.53
N HIS A 111 -7.47 2.84 -1.26
CA HIS A 111 -6.75 2.94 0.01
C HIS A 111 -6.16 4.34 0.24
N LEU A 112 -5.65 4.93 -0.82
CA LEU A 112 -5.29 6.34 -0.95
C LEU A 112 -5.89 6.86 -2.24
N TYR A 113 -6.36 8.10 -2.24
CA TYR A 113 -6.81 8.78 -3.45
C TYR A 113 -5.72 9.77 -3.89
N PRO A 114 -4.87 9.40 -4.86
CA PRO A 114 -3.80 10.26 -5.33
C PRO A 114 -4.28 11.24 -6.39
N LEU A 115 -3.77 12.44 -6.34
CA LEU A 115 -3.86 13.43 -7.40
C LEU A 115 -2.46 14.01 -7.68
N ARG A 116 -2.20 14.37 -8.94
CA ARG A 116 -1.00 15.08 -9.31
C ARG A 116 -1.25 16.59 -9.23
N TYR A 117 -0.32 17.29 -8.60
CA TYR A 117 -0.29 18.73 -8.48
C TYR A 117 0.80 19.32 -9.37
N ASP A 118 0.45 20.30 -10.20
CA ASP A 118 1.37 21.04 -11.07
C ASP A 118 1.52 22.46 -10.56
N ALA A 119 2.64 22.73 -9.88
CA ALA A 119 2.95 24.04 -9.29
C ALA A 119 2.96 25.17 -10.33
N ALA A 120 3.31 24.91 -11.58
CA ALA A 120 3.36 25.93 -12.64
C ALA A 120 1.98 26.54 -12.90
N GLN A 121 0.90 25.79 -12.71
CA GLN A 121 -0.48 26.26 -12.86
C GLN A 121 -0.97 27.08 -11.65
N PHE A 122 -0.19 27.14 -10.57
CA PHE A 122 -0.48 27.86 -9.34
C PHE A 122 0.61 28.90 -9.03
N SER A 123 1.08 29.59 -10.06
CA SER A 123 2.14 30.64 -9.95
C SER A 123 3.40 30.18 -9.21
N GLY A 124 3.76 28.90 -9.37
CA GLY A 124 4.94 28.32 -8.73
C GLY A 124 4.74 27.97 -7.25
N LEU A 125 3.53 27.97 -6.73
CA LEU A 125 3.26 27.61 -5.32
C LEU A 125 3.79 26.19 -5.03
N PRO A 126 4.73 26.02 -4.08
CA PRO A 126 5.26 24.70 -3.77
C PRO A 126 4.17 23.73 -3.26
N ARG A 127 4.25 22.43 -3.64
CA ARG A 127 3.32 21.38 -3.19
C ARG A 127 3.10 21.38 -1.66
N ALA A 128 4.17 21.58 -0.89
CA ALA A 128 4.09 21.65 0.57
C ALA A 128 3.18 22.79 1.05
N ALA A 129 3.22 23.94 0.39
CA ALA A 129 2.36 25.09 0.71
C ALA A 129 0.89 24.79 0.31
N PHE A 130 0.68 24.19 -0.87
CA PHE A 130 -0.65 23.75 -1.30
C PHE A 130 -1.25 22.75 -0.30
N MET A 131 -0.51 21.73 0.14
CA MET A 131 -0.98 20.78 1.15
C MET A 131 -1.26 21.44 2.51
N ARG A 132 -0.49 22.46 2.91
CA ARG A 132 -0.78 23.22 4.14
C ARG A 132 -2.10 23.99 4.02
N ALA A 133 -2.34 24.61 2.87
CA ALA A 133 -3.60 25.31 2.61
C ALA A 133 -4.80 24.37 2.64
N LEU A 134 -4.72 23.22 1.96
CA LEU A 134 -5.77 22.19 2.02
C LEU A 134 -6.07 21.73 3.45
N ARG A 135 -5.05 21.52 4.26
CA ARG A 135 -5.22 21.12 5.66
C ARG A 135 -5.85 22.24 6.51
N ALA A 136 -5.54 23.49 6.22
CA ALA A 136 -6.18 24.63 6.88
C ALA A 136 -7.67 24.74 6.55
N GLU A 137 -8.08 24.30 5.35
CA GLU A 137 -9.48 24.17 4.93
C GLU A 137 -10.15 22.88 5.45
N GLY A 138 -9.47 22.11 6.31
CA GLY A 138 -10.00 20.89 6.90
C GLY A 138 -9.88 19.64 6.03
N VAL A 139 -9.15 19.69 4.90
CA VAL A 139 -8.95 18.56 4.01
C VAL A 139 -7.66 17.82 4.40
N PRO A 140 -7.74 16.61 4.99
CA PRO A 140 -6.56 15.83 5.33
C PRO A 140 -5.85 15.38 4.06
N CYS A 141 -4.56 15.68 3.96
CA CYS A 141 -3.74 15.28 2.82
C CYS A 141 -2.26 15.12 3.22
N SER A 142 -1.52 14.35 2.43
CA SER A 142 -0.09 14.14 2.60
C SER A 142 0.61 13.92 1.25
N GLY A 143 1.95 13.96 1.21
CA GLY A 143 2.71 13.28 0.16
C GLY A 143 2.48 11.78 0.30
N VAL A 144 2.25 11.04 -0.79
CA VAL A 144 1.90 9.63 -0.71
C VAL A 144 3.08 8.80 -0.24
N TYR A 145 4.13 8.78 -1.05
CA TYR A 145 5.40 8.10 -0.75
C TYR A 145 6.55 8.95 -1.28
N HIS A 146 7.73 8.73 -0.74
CA HIS A 146 8.99 9.22 -1.29
C HIS A 146 9.71 8.08 -2.02
N GLU A 147 10.81 8.38 -2.64
CA GLU A 147 11.61 7.41 -3.39
C GLU A 147 12.29 6.43 -2.42
N GLN A 148 11.70 5.25 -2.27
CA GLN A 148 12.14 4.23 -1.30
C GLN A 148 13.58 3.76 -1.50
N TYR A 149 14.12 3.89 -2.71
CA TYR A 149 15.52 3.53 -2.97
C TYR A 149 16.55 4.54 -2.41
N TYR A 150 16.09 5.69 -1.89
CA TYR A 150 16.92 6.58 -1.09
C TYR A 150 16.86 6.27 0.41
N ASP A 151 15.97 5.38 0.84
CA ASP A 151 15.94 4.93 2.21
C ASP A 151 17.18 4.10 2.54
N GLY A 152 17.70 4.25 3.75
CA GLY A 152 18.84 3.49 4.23
C GLY A 152 18.64 1.96 4.15
N LEU A 153 17.39 1.50 4.17
CA LEU A 153 17.02 0.09 4.10
C LEU A 153 17.57 -0.62 2.84
N LEU A 154 17.52 0.01 1.66
CA LEU A 154 18.08 -0.58 0.46
C LEU A 154 19.60 -0.67 0.53
N ASN A 155 20.26 0.34 1.07
CA ASN A 155 21.71 0.33 1.27
C ASN A 155 22.10 -0.80 2.25
N GLU A 156 21.40 -0.91 3.37
CA GLU A 156 21.60 -1.99 4.34
C GLU A 156 21.39 -3.37 3.72
N ALA A 157 20.35 -3.54 2.89
CA ALA A 157 20.10 -4.79 2.18
C ALA A 157 21.26 -5.14 1.22
N ILE A 158 21.72 -4.18 0.41
CA ILE A 158 22.82 -4.37 -0.53
C ILE A 158 24.14 -4.70 0.20
N GLU A 159 24.38 -4.09 1.35
CA GLU A 159 25.57 -4.31 2.18
C GLU A 159 25.45 -5.57 3.05
N SER A 160 24.29 -6.20 3.10
CA SER A 160 24.07 -7.37 3.93
C SER A 160 24.88 -8.60 3.47
N HIS A 161 25.27 -9.45 4.42
CA HIS A 161 25.96 -10.72 4.16
C HIS A 161 25.20 -11.61 3.15
N GLY A 162 23.87 -11.59 3.18
CA GLY A 162 23.03 -12.36 2.27
C GLY A 162 23.21 -11.95 0.82
N PHE A 163 23.09 -10.67 0.54
CA PHE A 163 23.26 -10.13 -0.82
C PHE A 163 24.70 -10.27 -1.32
N GLN A 164 25.70 -10.00 -0.47
CA GLN A 164 27.10 -10.12 -0.84
C GLN A 164 27.55 -11.57 -1.11
N ARG A 165 26.85 -12.55 -0.59
CA ARG A 165 27.08 -13.97 -0.92
C ARG A 165 26.44 -14.40 -2.23
N LEU A 166 25.34 -13.74 -2.63
CA LEU A 166 24.56 -14.11 -3.82
C LEU A 166 25.01 -13.34 -5.07
N PHE A 167 25.52 -12.14 -4.91
CA PHE A 167 25.82 -11.23 -6.02
C PHE A 167 27.23 -10.64 -5.88
N SER A 168 27.89 -10.39 -7.01
CA SER A 168 29.18 -9.69 -7.02
C SER A 168 29.02 -8.22 -6.62
N ARG A 169 30.10 -7.61 -6.14
CA ARG A 169 30.13 -6.19 -5.76
C ARG A 169 29.78 -5.27 -6.95
N GLU A 170 30.29 -5.62 -8.14
CA GLU A 170 30.05 -4.88 -9.38
C GLU A 170 28.55 -4.92 -9.73
N ARG A 171 27.89 -6.09 -9.59
CA ARG A 171 26.45 -6.24 -9.83
C ARG A 171 25.64 -5.44 -8.83
N LEU A 172 25.97 -5.48 -7.55
CA LEU A 172 25.28 -4.72 -6.51
C LEU A 172 25.44 -3.21 -6.72
N LYS A 173 26.64 -2.76 -7.12
CA LYS A 173 26.87 -1.38 -7.47
C LYS A 173 26.08 -0.96 -8.71
N ALA A 174 26.11 -1.73 -9.79
CA ALA A 174 25.34 -1.45 -11.00
C ALA A 174 23.83 -1.40 -10.72
N TYR A 175 23.31 -2.29 -9.88
CA TYR A 175 21.92 -2.24 -9.43
C TYR A 175 21.62 -0.94 -8.68
N ARG A 176 22.46 -0.55 -7.74
CA ARG A 176 22.28 0.72 -6.99
C ARG A 176 22.31 1.94 -7.90
N ASP A 177 23.26 1.98 -8.83
CA ASP A 177 23.44 3.10 -9.77
C ASP A 177 22.23 3.21 -10.71
N SER A 178 21.65 2.09 -11.15
CA SER A 178 20.48 2.08 -12.07
C SER A 178 19.21 2.73 -11.47
N LEU A 179 19.10 2.80 -10.15
CA LEU A 179 17.95 3.40 -9.49
C LEU A 179 17.90 4.94 -9.57
N GLN A 180 19.02 5.56 -9.89
CA GLN A 180 19.10 7.01 -10.06
C GLN A 180 18.39 7.51 -11.33
N GLU A 181 18.11 6.62 -12.28
CA GLU A 181 17.46 6.91 -13.57
C GLU A 181 15.92 6.81 -13.53
N LEU A 182 15.33 6.57 -12.35
CA LEU A 182 13.89 6.41 -12.20
C LEU A 182 13.15 7.77 -12.18
N THR A 183 13.34 8.56 -13.24
CA THR A 183 12.80 9.93 -13.34
C THR A 183 11.27 9.98 -13.23
N GLY A 184 10.56 8.98 -13.76
CA GLY A 184 9.10 8.85 -13.63
C GLY A 184 8.66 8.69 -12.16
N ASN A 185 9.39 7.89 -11.39
CA ASN A 185 9.13 7.71 -9.97
C ASN A 185 9.40 9.02 -9.19
N GLN A 186 10.51 9.69 -9.48
CA GLN A 186 10.85 10.99 -8.87
C GLN A 186 9.76 12.03 -9.14
N LEU A 187 9.25 12.10 -10.38
CA LEU A 187 8.15 12.99 -10.73
C LEU A 187 6.89 12.68 -9.94
N VAL A 188 6.50 11.40 -9.85
CA VAL A 188 5.32 10.98 -9.08
C VAL A 188 5.50 11.33 -7.61
N CYS A 189 6.63 10.98 -6.99
CA CYS A 189 6.89 11.25 -5.58
C CYS A 189 6.91 12.76 -5.26
N SER A 190 7.43 13.60 -6.16
CA SER A 190 7.53 15.06 -5.94
C SER A 190 6.22 15.80 -6.19
N THR A 191 5.32 15.29 -7.03
CA THR A 191 4.11 16.01 -7.46
C THR A 191 2.81 15.45 -6.88
N THR A 192 2.80 14.23 -6.34
CA THR A 192 1.56 13.61 -5.87
C THR A 192 1.13 14.14 -4.51
N VAL A 193 -0.16 14.43 -4.38
CA VAL A 193 -0.88 14.69 -3.13
C VAL A 193 -1.86 13.54 -2.91
N GLY A 194 -1.82 12.92 -1.74
CA GLY A 194 -2.70 11.81 -1.36
C GLY A 194 -3.76 12.23 -0.37
N LEU A 195 -4.99 11.83 -0.62
CA LEU A 195 -6.10 11.95 0.31
C LEU A 195 -6.36 10.56 0.95
N PRO A 196 -6.59 10.49 2.27
CA PRO A 196 -6.81 9.22 2.94
C PRO A 196 -8.19 8.64 2.61
N GLN A 197 -8.31 7.32 2.68
CA GLN A 197 -9.51 6.56 2.28
C GLN A 197 -10.79 6.93 3.06
N ASN A 198 -10.65 7.36 4.30
CA ASN A 198 -11.78 7.74 5.15
C ASN A 198 -12.45 9.03 4.69
N LEU A 199 -11.73 9.93 4.01
CA LEU A 199 -12.34 11.11 3.38
C LEU A 199 -13.41 10.72 2.36
N LEU A 200 -13.21 9.61 1.66
CA LEU A 200 -14.14 9.10 0.65
C LEU A 200 -15.39 8.43 1.26
N LEU A 201 -15.47 8.26 2.57
CA LEU A 201 -16.68 7.80 3.28
C LEU A 201 -17.56 8.97 3.73
N GLY A 202 -17.12 10.21 3.61
CA GLY A 202 -17.86 11.39 3.98
C GLY A 202 -19.17 11.53 3.20
N GLN A 203 -20.18 12.11 3.87
CA GLN A 203 -21.41 12.50 3.19
C GLN A 203 -21.17 13.78 2.37
N ARG A 204 -21.78 13.84 1.19
CA ARG A 204 -21.82 15.07 0.40
C ARG A 204 -22.67 16.08 1.17
N ARG A 205 -22.09 17.22 1.49
CA ARG A 205 -22.79 18.37 2.01
C ARG A 205 -23.04 19.39 0.91
#